data_4853ac24f5103b1d1bf726c5d85df9dd
#
_entry.id   4853ac24f5103b1d1bf726c5d85df9dd
#
_cell.length_a   1.000
_cell.length_b   1.000
_cell.length_c   1.000
_cell.angle_alpha   90.00
_cell.angle_beta   90.00
_cell.angle_gamma   90.00
#
_symmetry.space_group_name_H-M   'P 1'
#
loop_
_entity.id
_entity.type
_entity.pdbx_description
1 polymer ?
#
loop_
_entity_poly.entity_id
_entity_poly.type
_entity_poly.pdbx_seq_one_letter_code
_entity_poly.pdbx_strand_id
1 'polypeptide(L)'
;MGMVNEITNKLIDIKGRIAFEHKDYIIYIDNSRKKEVDSGDIQIFKDRKQVYDFSIAYPSKECKSKGIYNNTKDKFINNIDLEKLHEIIMTTGL
;
A
#
# COMPACT_ATOMS: atom_id res chain seq x y z
N MET A 1 -13.50 -3.30 -7.72
CA MET A 1 -12.81 -4.26 -8.58
C MET A 1 -11.60 -3.61 -9.17
N GLY A 2 -10.69 -4.41 -9.58
CA GLY A 2 -9.51 -3.91 -10.22
C GLY A 2 -8.36 -3.74 -9.27
N MET A 3 -7.54 -2.74 -9.52
CA MET A 3 -6.21 -2.63 -8.92
C MET A 3 -6.24 -2.46 -7.41
N VAL A 4 -7.16 -1.68 -6.88
CA VAL A 4 -7.26 -1.48 -5.42
C VAL A 4 -7.54 -2.80 -4.71
N ASN A 5 -8.50 -3.59 -5.22
CA ASN A 5 -8.84 -4.88 -4.64
C ASN A 5 -7.67 -5.87 -4.73
N GLU A 6 -6.99 -5.90 -5.85
CA GLU A 6 -5.84 -6.79 -6.03
C GLU A 6 -4.71 -6.45 -5.06
N ILE A 7 -4.41 -5.16 -4.92
CA ILE A 7 -3.39 -4.69 -3.97
C ILE A 7 -3.80 -5.05 -2.55
N THR A 8 -5.02 -4.73 -2.16
CA THR A 8 -5.54 -5.01 -0.82
C THR A 8 -5.48 -6.50 -0.49
N ASN A 9 -5.94 -7.33 -1.43
CA ASN A 9 -5.95 -8.79 -1.22
C ASN A 9 -4.55 -9.35 -1.06
N LYS A 10 -3.58 -8.79 -1.75
CA LYS A 10 -2.19 -9.25 -1.66
C LYS A 10 -1.53 -8.84 -0.35
N LEU A 11 -1.90 -7.70 0.21
CA LEU A 11 -1.25 -7.14 1.40
C LEU A 11 -1.95 -7.48 2.72
N ILE A 12 -3.23 -7.86 2.67
CA ILE A 12 -4.03 -8.02 3.89
C ILE A 12 -3.48 -9.09 4.84
N ASP A 13 -2.84 -10.13 4.31
CA ASP A 13 -2.31 -11.22 5.11
C ASP A 13 -0.88 -10.99 5.60
N ILE A 14 -0.26 -9.92 5.19
CA ILE A 14 1.08 -9.57 5.68
C ILE A 14 0.97 -9.16 7.14
N LYS A 15 1.82 -9.75 7.99
CA LYS A 15 1.86 -9.45 9.42
C LYS A 15 3.11 -8.65 9.73
N GLY A 16 2.94 -7.56 10.49
CA GLY A 16 4.06 -6.73 10.91
C GLY A 16 4.60 -5.87 9.79
N ARG A 17 5.90 -5.83 9.67
CA ARG A 17 6.61 -4.95 8.74
C ARG A 17 7.48 -5.74 7.80
N ILE A 18 7.44 -5.39 6.52
CA ILE A 18 8.32 -5.96 5.51
C ILE A 18 8.95 -4.86 4.66
N ALA A 19 10.08 -5.17 4.05
CA ALA A 19 10.74 -4.27 3.11
C ALA A 19 11.26 -5.09 1.94
N PHE A 20 11.19 -4.52 0.75
CA PHE A 20 11.70 -5.17 -0.46
C PHE A 20 12.09 -4.12 -1.49
N GLU A 21 12.84 -4.56 -2.50
CA GLU A 21 13.27 -3.71 -3.60
C GLU A 21 12.53 -4.07 -4.88
N HIS A 22 12.21 -3.06 -5.67
CA HIS A 22 11.65 -3.23 -7.01
C HIS A 22 12.26 -2.15 -7.91
N LYS A 23 13.10 -2.56 -8.85
CA LYS A 23 13.86 -1.62 -9.69
C LYS A 23 14.65 -0.66 -8.80
N ASP A 24 14.48 0.64 -8.98
CA ASP A 24 15.19 1.66 -8.20
C ASP A 24 14.47 2.03 -6.90
N TYR A 25 13.35 1.35 -6.60
CA TYR A 25 12.52 1.68 -5.46
C TYR A 25 12.79 0.74 -4.30
N ILE A 26 12.73 1.30 -3.09
CA ILE A 26 12.67 0.52 -1.84
C ILE A 26 11.28 0.73 -1.27
N ILE A 27 10.59 -0.37 -1.01
CA ILE A 27 9.20 -0.36 -0.57
C ILE A 27 9.12 -0.91 0.85
N TYR A 28 8.46 -0.16 1.74
CA TYR A 28 8.16 -0.59 3.09
C TYR A 28 6.66 -0.76 3.24
N ILE A 29 6.24 -1.91 3.78
CA ILE A 29 4.84 -2.16 4.09
C ILE A 29 4.74 -2.42 5.58
N ASP A 30 3.86 -1.69 6.24
CA ASP A 30 3.67 -1.77 7.69
C ASP A 30 2.20 -2.05 8.02
N ASN A 31 1.94 -3.28 8.44
CA ASN A 31 0.63 -3.72 8.92
C ASN A 31 0.66 -3.97 10.44
N SER A 32 1.66 -3.45 11.15
CA SER A 32 1.83 -3.72 12.58
C SER A 32 0.66 -3.24 13.43
N ARG A 33 -0.08 -2.24 12.96
CA ARG A 33 -1.24 -1.68 13.69
C ARG A 33 -2.58 -2.25 13.23
N LYS A 34 -2.58 -3.25 12.37
CA LYS A 34 -3.81 -3.78 11.76
C LYS A 34 -4.80 -4.32 12.79
N LYS A 35 -4.33 -4.81 13.94
CA LYS A 35 -5.21 -5.29 15.02
C LYS A 35 -5.98 -4.17 15.69
N GLU A 36 -5.44 -2.98 15.70
CA GLU A 36 -6.03 -1.80 16.33
C GLU A 36 -6.89 -1.02 15.35
N VAL A 37 -6.40 -0.88 14.12
CA VAL A 37 -7.08 -0.18 13.04
C VAL A 37 -6.97 -1.03 11.77
N ASP A 38 -8.02 -1.10 10.99
CA ASP A 38 -8.03 -1.89 9.75
C ASP A 38 -7.30 -1.14 8.62
N SER A 39 -6.07 -0.78 8.89
CA SER A 39 -5.27 -0.04 7.92
C SER A 39 -3.80 -0.48 7.94
N GLY A 40 -3.12 -0.20 6.85
CA GLY A 40 -1.69 -0.40 6.73
C GLY A 40 -1.06 0.78 6.00
N ASP A 41 0.26 0.84 6.05
CA ASP A 41 1.02 1.90 5.41
C ASP A 41 1.97 1.31 4.37
N ILE A 42 2.11 2.04 3.26
CA ILE A 42 3.09 1.74 2.22
C ILE A 42 3.93 2.98 2.02
N GLN A 43 5.24 2.85 2.20
CA GLN A 43 6.17 3.94 1.96
C GLN A 43 7.14 3.52 0.86
N ILE A 44 7.34 4.37 -0.13
CA ILE A 44 8.20 4.07 -1.27
C ILE A 44 9.28 5.14 -1.36
N PHE A 45 10.52 4.68 -1.41
CA PHE A 45 11.70 5.54 -1.50
C PHE A 45 12.44 5.32 -2.81
N LYS A 46 13.00 6.39 -3.33
CA LYS A 46 13.91 6.36 -4.48
C LYS A 46 15.04 7.35 -4.22
N ASP A 47 16.28 6.91 -4.41
CA ASP A 47 17.46 7.75 -4.19
C ASP A 47 17.47 8.37 -2.78
N ARG A 48 17.10 7.56 -1.78
CA ARG A 48 17.04 7.95 -0.35
C ARG A 48 15.98 9.02 -0.05
N LYS A 49 15.07 9.27 -0.98
CA LYS A 49 13.97 10.22 -0.77
C LYS A 49 12.65 9.48 -0.82
N GLN A 50 11.77 9.81 0.12
CA GLN A 50 10.40 9.28 0.08
C GLN A 50 9.66 9.93 -1.08
N VAL A 51 9.20 9.08 -2.02
CA VAL A 51 8.45 9.55 -3.18
C VAL A 51 6.95 9.29 -3.03
N TYR A 52 6.57 8.29 -2.24
CA TYR A 52 5.17 8.00 -1.95
C TYR A 52 5.00 7.62 -0.49
N ASP A 53 3.86 8.01 0.06
CA ASP A 53 3.40 7.59 1.37
C ASP A 53 1.90 7.33 1.25
N PHE A 54 1.53 6.05 1.26
CA PHE A 54 0.13 5.63 1.09
C PHE A 54 -0.40 5.01 2.37
N SER A 55 -1.67 5.27 2.65
CA SER A 55 -2.42 4.54 3.67
C SER A 55 -3.45 3.65 2.97
N ILE A 56 -3.52 2.39 3.39
CA ILE A 56 -4.49 1.43 2.86
C ILE A 56 -5.56 1.16 3.91
N ALA A 57 -6.82 1.27 3.51
CA ALA A 57 -7.95 0.83 4.33
C ALA A 57 -8.32 -0.60 3.93
N TYR A 58 -8.20 -1.53 4.89
CA TYR A 58 -8.62 -2.92 4.69
C TYR A 58 -10.08 -3.09 5.07
N PRO A 59 -10.80 -3.98 4.38
CA PRO A 59 -12.21 -4.22 4.74
C PRO A 59 -12.33 -4.89 6.11
N SER A 60 -13.30 -4.46 6.89
CA SER A 60 -13.60 -5.02 8.21
C SER A 60 -15.10 -5.20 8.35
N LYS A 61 -15.53 -5.76 9.51
CA LYS A 61 -16.94 -5.89 9.80
C LYS A 61 -17.64 -4.53 9.90
N GLU A 62 -16.91 -3.53 10.38
CA GLU A 62 -17.45 -2.19 10.58
C GLU A 62 -17.28 -1.31 9.35
N CYS A 63 -16.18 -1.50 8.61
CA CYS A 63 -15.88 -0.71 7.43
C CYS A 63 -15.66 -1.66 6.25
N LYS A 64 -16.57 -1.62 5.29
CA LYS A 64 -16.48 -2.46 4.09
C LYS A 64 -15.83 -1.73 2.92
N SER A 65 -15.51 -0.45 3.10
CA SER A 65 -14.86 0.32 2.05
C SER A 65 -13.37 -0.03 1.99
N LYS A 66 -12.86 -0.07 0.78
CA LYS A 66 -11.44 -0.23 0.50
C LYS A 66 -10.97 1.06 -0.14
N GLY A 67 -9.76 1.48 0.19
CA GLY A 67 -9.21 2.66 -0.44
C GLY A 67 -7.75 2.82 -0.16
N ILE A 68 -7.09 3.56 -1.02
CA ILE A 68 -5.70 3.92 -0.86
C ILE A 68 -5.61 5.45 -0.88
N TYR A 69 -5.10 5.99 0.19
CA TYR A 69 -4.95 7.43 0.35
C TYR A 69 -3.49 7.83 0.16
N ASN A 70 -3.26 8.84 -0.66
CA ASN A 70 -1.92 9.37 -0.89
C ASN A 70 -1.67 10.50 0.10
N ASN A 71 -0.87 10.21 1.13
CA ASN A 71 -0.60 11.18 2.20
C ASN A 71 0.29 12.34 1.73
N THR A 72 1.13 12.13 0.72
CA THR A 72 1.99 13.20 0.20
C THR A 72 1.18 14.26 -0.55
N LYS A 73 0.08 13.85 -1.17
CA LYS A 73 -0.81 14.77 -1.91
C LYS A 73 -2.08 15.10 -1.15
N ASP A 74 -2.28 14.49 0.01
CA ASP A 74 -3.45 14.68 0.87
C ASP A 74 -4.77 14.45 0.11
N LYS A 75 -4.83 13.35 -0.65
CA LYS A 75 -6.02 12.94 -1.39
C LYS A 75 -5.95 11.46 -1.75
N PHE A 76 -7.08 10.88 -2.16
CA PHE A 76 -7.09 9.51 -2.63
C PHE A 76 -6.16 9.35 -3.84
N ILE A 77 -5.56 8.15 -3.95
CA ILE A 77 -4.61 7.85 -5.00
C ILE A 77 -5.24 8.05 -6.39
N ASN A 78 -4.52 8.72 -7.28
CA ASN A 78 -4.98 8.88 -8.66
C ASN A 78 -4.67 7.63 -9.48
N ASN A 79 -5.23 7.53 -10.70
CA ASN A 79 -5.08 6.34 -11.52
C ASN A 79 -3.64 6.08 -11.95
N ILE A 80 -2.86 7.11 -12.20
CA ILE A 80 -1.46 6.97 -12.63
C ILE A 80 -0.63 6.35 -11.51
N ASP A 81 -0.75 6.90 -10.30
CA ASP A 81 -0.02 6.38 -9.14
C ASP A 81 -0.53 4.99 -8.74
N LEU A 82 -1.82 4.75 -8.90
CA LEU A 82 -2.41 3.44 -8.61
C LEU A 82 -1.86 2.36 -9.55
N GLU A 83 -1.73 2.65 -10.83
CA GLU A 83 -1.13 1.71 -11.79
C GLU A 83 0.32 1.40 -11.43
N LYS A 84 1.06 2.42 -11.04
CA LYS A 84 2.46 2.25 -10.63
C LYS A 84 2.56 1.39 -9.37
N LEU A 85 1.75 1.67 -8.37
CA LEU A 85 1.72 0.88 -7.14
C LEU A 85 1.30 -0.57 -7.42
N HIS A 86 0.30 -0.75 -8.26
CA HIS A 86 -0.17 -2.07 -8.66
C HIS A 86 0.95 -2.88 -9.33
N GLU A 87 1.69 -2.27 -10.27
CA GLU A 87 2.82 -2.93 -10.90
C GLU A 87 3.84 -3.39 -9.86
N ILE A 88 4.23 -2.50 -8.95
CA ILE A 88 5.21 -2.79 -7.92
C ILE A 88 4.75 -3.99 -7.06
N ILE A 89 3.51 -3.94 -6.58
CA ILE A 89 2.99 -4.97 -5.67
C ILE A 89 2.80 -6.30 -6.39
N MET A 90 2.31 -6.30 -7.63
CA MET A 90 2.03 -7.54 -8.35
C MET A 90 3.29 -8.24 -8.88
N THR A 91 4.37 -7.50 -9.11
CA THR A 91 5.62 -8.09 -9.60
C THR A 91 6.53 -8.59 -8.48
N THR A 92 6.22 -8.29 -7.23
CA THR A 92 6.97 -8.84 -6.11
C THR A 92 6.50 -10.25 -5.80
N GLY A 93 7.33 -11.04 -5.17
CA GLY A 93 6.97 -12.41 -4.79
C GLY A 93 6.19 -12.51 -3.47
N LEU A 94 5.48 -11.47 -3.12
CA LEU A 94 4.70 -11.47 -1.87
C LEU A 94 3.57 -12.47 -1.87
#